data_b9b5ae2dc788be6e261e959c4cae3ef8
#
_entry.id   b9b5ae2dc788be6e261e959c4cae3ef8
#
_cell.length_a   1.000
_cell.length_b   1.000
_cell.length_c   1.000
_cell.angle_alpha   90.00
_cell.angle_beta   90.00
_cell.angle_gamma   90.00
#
_symmetry.space_group_name_H-M   'P 1'
#
loop_
_entity.id
_entity.type
_entity.pdbx_description
1 polymer ?
#
loop_
_entity_poly.entity_id
_entity_poly.type
_entity_poly.pdbx_seq_one_letter_code
_entity_poly.pdbx_strand_id
1 'polypeptide(L)'
;MIEAKDVTKRYDGTVVVRDVSLRLPAGGVISIIGPNGAGKSTLLSMISRLLPMSAGTVTVDGLDVTRTPSAVLAQRLSILRQDNHISSRLTVRDLVEFGRYPYSKGRLTEADRAHVERAIDHLGLGGLSGRFLDQLSGGQRQRAFVAMVLCQDTDYVLLDEPLNNLDMRHAVSMMKQVRRFADELGKTIVLVLHDINFASCYSDHIVAMRDGRLAMQGPPSRLITTEALAKIYDMDIPVEIIGGRRICVYFG
;
A
#
# COMPACT_ATOMS: atom_id res chain seq x y z
N MET A 1 0.64 15.22 -2.50
CA MET A 1 1.74 14.60 -3.29
C MET A 1 2.83 14.09 -2.35
N ILE A 2 3.36 12.87 -2.58
CA ILE A 2 4.53 12.34 -1.86
C ILE A 2 5.76 12.55 -2.74
N GLU A 3 6.82 13.12 -2.18
CA GLU A 3 8.12 13.27 -2.84
C GLU A 3 9.22 12.61 -2.02
N ALA A 4 10.06 11.83 -2.69
CA ALA A 4 11.31 11.30 -2.17
C ALA A 4 12.47 11.91 -2.96
N LYS A 5 13.54 12.35 -2.26
CA LYS A 5 14.75 12.92 -2.87
C LYS A 5 15.98 12.23 -2.31
N ASP A 6 16.72 11.55 -3.18
CA ASP A 6 18.01 10.87 -2.91
C ASP A 6 17.94 9.93 -1.70
N VAL A 7 16.79 9.26 -1.56
CA VAL A 7 16.51 8.40 -0.40
C VAL A 7 17.39 7.15 -0.47
N THR A 8 18.12 6.92 0.61
CA THR A 8 19.03 5.77 0.75
C THR A 8 18.81 5.07 2.08
N LYS A 9 18.82 3.73 2.04
CA LYS A 9 18.83 2.89 3.25
C LYS A 9 19.98 1.91 3.22
N ARG A 10 20.72 1.88 4.34
CA ARG A 10 21.81 0.92 4.60
C ARG A 10 21.50 0.12 5.85
N TYR A 11 21.84 -1.16 5.83
CA TYR A 11 21.87 -2.06 6.98
C TYR A 11 23.26 -2.69 7.06
N ASP A 12 23.95 -2.49 8.15
CA ASP A 12 25.27 -3.09 8.41
C ASP A 12 26.24 -3.02 7.19
N GLY A 13 26.29 -1.85 6.58
CA GLY A 13 27.12 -1.60 5.39
C GLY A 13 26.48 -1.96 4.04
N THR A 14 25.43 -2.79 4.02
CA THR A 14 24.72 -3.18 2.80
C THR A 14 23.68 -2.12 2.41
N VAL A 15 23.75 -1.63 1.18
CA VAL A 15 22.77 -0.66 0.64
C VAL A 15 21.59 -1.41 0.04
N VAL A 16 20.41 -1.28 0.65
CA VAL A 16 19.16 -1.92 0.20
C VAL A 16 18.32 -1.01 -0.69
N VAL A 17 18.30 0.30 -0.40
CA VAL A 17 17.72 1.33 -1.26
C VAL A 17 18.78 2.37 -1.51
N ARG A 18 18.98 2.78 -2.77
CA ARG A 18 20.10 3.61 -3.19
C ARG A 18 19.62 4.78 -4.05
N ASP A 19 19.79 6.00 -3.54
CA ASP A 19 19.61 7.28 -4.24
C ASP A 19 18.27 7.33 -5.01
N VAL A 20 17.17 6.90 -4.36
CA VAL A 20 15.85 6.87 -4.97
C VAL A 20 15.24 8.26 -4.89
N SER A 21 14.98 8.85 -6.06
CA SER A 21 14.23 10.09 -6.21
C SER A 21 12.98 9.84 -7.05
N LEU A 22 11.80 10.12 -6.47
CA LEU A 22 10.52 9.91 -7.14
C LEU A 22 9.45 10.89 -6.65
N ARG A 23 8.39 11.01 -7.46
CA ARG A 23 7.17 11.75 -7.11
C ARG A 23 5.97 10.86 -7.33
N LEU A 24 5.15 10.71 -6.28
CA LEU A 24 3.87 10.02 -6.35
C LEU A 24 2.77 11.08 -6.43
N PRO A 25 1.99 11.11 -7.53
CA PRO A 25 0.90 12.07 -7.67
C PRO A 25 -0.15 11.89 -6.57
N ALA A 26 -0.90 12.95 -6.30
CA ALA A 26 -2.05 12.86 -5.41
C ALA A 26 -3.26 12.30 -6.19
N GLY A 27 -4.07 11.49 -5.51
CA GLY A 27 -5.22 10.80 -6.07
C GLY A 27 -4.85 9.54 -6.86
N GLY A 28 -5.79 8.58 -6.88
CA GLY A 28 -5.64 7.36 -7.66
C GLY A 28 -4.86 6.24 -6.97
N VAL A 29 -4.59 5.20 -7.73
CA VAL A 29 -3.88 3.98 -7.30
C VAL A 29 -2.48 3.96 -7.89
N ILE A 30 -1.48 3.82 -7.02
CA ILE A 30 -0.06 3.75 -7.38
C ILE A 30 0.47 2.40 -6.95
N SER A 31 1.04 1.64 -7.86
CA SER A 31 1.68 0.36 -7.52
C SER A 31 3.19 0.46 -7.55
N ILE A 32 3.84 -0.10 -6.54
CA ILE A 32 5.30 -0.31 -6.50
C ILE A 32 5.54 -1.77 -6.87
N ILE A 33 6.22 -2.01 -7.99
CA ILE A 33 6.53 -3.34 -8.52
C ILE A 33 8.04 -3.57 -8.64
N GLY A 34 8.45 -4.80 -8.88
CA GLY A 34 9.84 -5.20 -9.11
C GLY A 34 10.17 -6.54 -8.46
N PRO A 35 11.34 -7.10 -8.73
CA PRO A 35 11.77 -8.39 -8.18
C PRO A 35 11.76 -8.43 -6.65
N ASN A 36 11.83 -9.63 -6.08
CA ASN A 36 12.05 -9.79 -4.64
C ASN A 36 13.42 -9.23 -4.28
N GLY A 37 13.51 -8.57 -3.14
CA GLY A 37 14.75 -7.89 -2.73
C GLY A 37 15.02 -6.54 -3.40
N ALA A 38 14.18 -6.06 -4.34
CA ALA A 38 14.36 -4.77 -5.01
C ALA A 38 14.22 -3.54 -4.09
N GLY A 39 13.86 -3.71 -2.81
CA GLY A 39 13.75 -2.61 -1.85
C GLY A 39 12.36 -1.96 -1.75
N LYS A 40 11.32 -2.56 -2.33
CA LYS A 40 9.95 -2.02 -2.38
C LYS A 40 9.37 -1.71 -0.99
N SER A 41 9.28 -2.72 -0.13
CA SER A 41 8.76 -2.58 1.26
C SER A 41 9.64 -1.68 2.12
N THR A 42 10.95 -1.69 1.86
CA THR A 42 11.90 -0.77 2.52
C THR A 42 11.62 0.68 2.14
N LEU A 43 11.40 0.96 0.85
CA LEU A 43 11.03 2.30 0.37
C LEU A 43 9.68 2.74 0.98
N LEU A 44 8.67 1.87 0.95
CA LEU A 44 7.35 2.17 1.53
C LEU A 44 7.46 2.45 3.04
N SER A 45 8.28 1.67 3.76
CA SER A 45 8.53 1.86 5.20
C SER A 45 9.26 3.17 5.51
N MET A 46 10.15 3.65 4.63
CA MET A 46 10.79 4.95 4.78
C MET A 46 9.81 6.10 4.50
N ILE A 47 8.98 5.98 3.47
CA ILE A 47 7.91 6.96 3.16
C ILE A 47 6.96 7.12 4.35
N SER A 48 6.59 6.02 5.01
CA SER A 48 5.70 6.03 6.17
C SER A 48 6.38 6.37 7.50
N ARG A 49 7.69 6.62 7.49
CA ARG A 49 8.51 6.84 8.70
C ARG A 49 8.55 5.64 9.67
N LEU A 50 8.17 4.45 9.24
CA LEU A 50 8.36 3.23 10.05
C LEU A 50 9.83 2.81 10.10
N LEU A 51 10.61 3.23 9.11
CA LEU A 51 12.03 2.95 8.99
C LEU A 51 12.79 4.27 8.76
N PRO A 52 13.81 4.59 9.58
CA PRO A 52 14.63 5.77 9.35
C PRO A 52 15.47 5.62 8.09
N MET A 53 15.53 6.67 7.28
CA MET A 53 16.43 6.78 6.14
C MET A 53 17.88 6.92 6.61
N SER A 54 18.84 6.41 5.82
CA SER A 54 20.27 6.67 6.03
C SER A 54 20.72 7.99 5.39
N ALA A 55 20.04 8.39 4.30
CA ALA A 55 20.24 9.68 3.62
C ALA A 55 18.98 10.03 2.81
N GLY A 56 18.91 11.28 2.35
CA GLY A 56 17.78 11.80 1.57
C GLY A 56 16.67 12.39 2.41
N THR A 57 15.57 12.74 1.75
CA THR A 57 14.38 13.31 2.39
C THR A 57 13.10 12.77 1.76
N VAL A 58 12.06 12.65 2.57
CA VAL A 58 10.70 12.35 2.10
C VAL A 58 9.76 13.40 2.64
N THR A 59 8.87 13.90 1.77
CA THR A 59 7.80 14.81 2.15
C THR A 59 6.43 14.29 1.72
N VAL A 60 5.42 14.55 2.54
CA VAL A 60 3.99 14.31 2.25
C VAL A 60 3.29 15.66 2.29
N ASP A 61 2.78 16.14 1.17
CA ASP A 61 2.22 17.49 1.00
C ASP A 61 3.14 18.60 1.55
N GLY A 62 4.44 18.47 1.29
CA GLY A 62 5.46 19.40 1.76
C GLY A 62 5.89 19.20 3.22
N LEU A 63 5.23 18.34 3.98
CA LEU A 63 5.60 18.01 5.35
C LEU A 63 6.73 16.97 5.35
N ASP A 64 7.90 17.33 5.88
CA ASP A 64 9.03 16.39 6.05
C ASP A 64 8.63 15.28 7.04
N VAL A 65 8.64 14.02 6.59
CA VAL A 65 8.21 12.89 7.42
C VAL A 65 9.07 12.69 8.67
N THR A 66 10.33 13.11 8.65
CA THR A 66 11.26 12.95 9.80
C THR A 66 11.06 14.02 10.87
N ARG A 67 10.61 15.22 10.49
CA ARG A 67 10.51 16.40 11.37
C ARG A 67 9.07 16.65 11.83
N THR A 68 8.07 16.23 11.04
CA THR A 68 6.66 16.43 11.35
C THR A 68 6.25 15.65 12.60
N PRO A 69 5.51 16.26 13.56
CA PRO A 69 4.98 15.53 14.72
C PRO A 69 4.15 14.30 14.31
N SER A 70 4.31 13.19 15.05
CA SER A 70 3.63 11.91 14.72
C SER A 70 2.12 12.04 14.60
N ALA A 71 1.49 12.83 15.46
CA ALA A 71 0.04 13.04 15.44
C ALA A 71 -0.42 13.72 14.14
N VAL A 72 0.37 14.67 13.62
CA VAL A 72 0.07 15.38 12.36
C VAL A 72 0.25 14.44 11.18
N LEU A 73 1.36 13.69 11.13
CA LEU A 73 1.63 12.77 10.02
C LEU A 73 0.60 11.64 9.99
N ALA A 74 0.20 11.09 11.15
CA ALA A 74 -0.81 10.04 11.26
C ALA A 74 -2.23 10.47 10.83
N GLN A 75 -2.50 11.76 10.70
CA GLN A 75 -3.74 12.29 10.13
C GLN A 75 -3.65 12.52 8.61
N ARG A 76 -2.47 12.37 8.03
CA ARG A 76 -2.24 12.52 6.58
C ARG A 76 -1.98 11.20 5.89
N LEU A 77 -1.30 10.27 6.58
CA LEU A 77 -0.81 9.04 6.01
C LEU A 77 -1.06 7.87 6.94
N SER A 78 -1.65 6.81 6.40
CA SER A 78 -1.84 5.52 7.07
C SER A 78 -1.06 4.42 6.35
N ILE A 79 -0.69 3.37 7.08
CA ILE A 79 0.06 2.24 6.52
C ILE A 79 -0.39 0.90 7.07
N LEU A 80 -0.55 -0.06 6.16
CA LEU A 80 -0.60 -1.48 6.46
C LEU A 80 0.77 -2.10 6.17
N ARG A 81 1.36 -2.73 7.18
CA ARG A 81 2.62 -3.48 7.02
C ARG A 81 2.36 -4.88 6.46
N GLN A 82 3.39 -5.49 5.88
CA GLN A 82 3.34 -6.88 5.42
C GLN A 82 3.05 -7.85 6.59
N ASP A 83 3.77 -7.70 7.70
CA ASP A 83 3.57 -8.50 8.91
C ASP A 83 2.77 -7.72 9.95
N ASN A 84 1.58 -8.24 10.27
CA ASN A 84 0.67 -7.68 11.25
C ASN A 84 0.38 -8.71 12.35
N HIS A 85 1.31 -8.83 13.31
CA HIS A 85 1.13 -9.66 14.49
C HIS A 85 0.58 -8.83 15.65
N ILE A 86 -0.60 -9.22 16.13
CA ILE A 86 -1.20 -8.69 17.36
C ILE A 86 -1.31 -9.87 18.33
N SER A 87 -0.63 -9.76 19.48
CA SER A 87 -0.65 -10.77 20.54
C SER A 87 -1.90 -10.69 21.42
N SER A 88 -2.57 -9.53 21.42
CA SER A 88 -3.80 -9.32 22.18
C SER A 88 -4.98 -9.96 21.47
N ARG A 89 -5.90 -10.51 22.26
CA ARG A 89 -7.15 -11.09 21.75
C ARG A 89 -8.15 -9.98 21.48
N LEU A 90 -8.22 -9.55 20.21
CA LEU A 90 -9.07 -8.46 19.75
C LEU A 90 -10.17 -9.00 18.84
N THR A 91 -11.34 -8.38 18.89
CA THR A 91 -12.38 -8.56 17.87
C THR A 91 -12.03 -7.78 16.60
N VAL A 92 -12.73 -8.06 15.51
CA VAL A 92 -12.61 -7.25 14.27
C VAL A 92 -12.92 -5.78 14.55
N ARG A 93 -13.96 -5.52 15.34
CA ARG A 93 -14.36 -4.15 15.72
C ARG A 93 -13.26 -3.45 16.50
N ASP A 94 -12.72 -4.09 17.54
CA ASP A 94 -11.63 -3.52 18.34
C ASP A 94 -10.43 -3.15 17.46
N LEU A 95 -10.07 -4.02 16.50
CA LEU A 95 -9.00 -3.75 15.56
C LEU A 95 -9.29 -2.52 14.70
N VAL A 96 -10.47 -2.43 14.12
CA VAL A 96 -10.84 -1.31 13.23
C VAL A 96 -10.89 0.01 14.01
N GLU A 97 -11.32 -0.01 15.27
CA GLU A 97 -11.33 1.15 16.16
C GLU A 97 -9.93 1.75 16.40
N PHE A 98 -8.86 0.95 16.36
CA PHE A 98 -7.48 1.46 16.42
C PHE A 98 -7.16 2.43 15.28
N GLY A 99 -7.79 2.30 14.12
CA GLY A 99 -7.64 3.25 13.02
C GLY A 99 -8.02 4.69 13.43
N ARG A 100 -8.90 4.86 14.41
CA ARG A 100 -9.30 6.19 14.90
C ARG A 100 -8.38 6.77 15.98
N TYR A 101 -7.38 6.01 16.45
CA TYR A 101 -6.49 6.45 17.53
C TYR A 101 -5.82 7.82 17.28
N PRO A 102 -5.37 8.19 16.08
CA PRO A 102 -4.77 9.50 15.83
C PRO A 102 -5.69 10.69 16.16
N TYR A 103 -7.00 10.46 16.13
CA TYR A 103 -8.03 11.46 16.42
C TYR A 103 -8.57 11.33 17.83
N SER A 104 -9.00 10.14 18.21
CA SER A 104 -9.75 9.85 19.44
C SER A 104 -8.88 9.69 20.69
N LYS A 105 -7.59 9.36 20.51
CA LYS A 105 -6.68 8.98 21.61
C LYS A 105 -7.27 7.87 22.51
N GLY A 106 -8.05 6.96 21.90
CA GLY A 106 -8.73 5.86 22.60
C GLY A 106 -10.11 6.20 23.16
N ARG A 107 -10.60 7.44 22.98
CA ARG A 107 -11.96 7.86 23.39
C ARG A 107 -12.78 8.17 22.16
N LEU A 108 -13.40 7.14 21.59
CA LEU A 108 -14.18 7.27 20.36
C LEU A 108 -15.39 8.19 20.53
N THR A 109 -15.51 9.17 19.65
CA THR A 109 -16.71 9.99 19.49
C THR A 109 -17.75 9.25 18.64
N GLU A 110 -18.96 9.79 18.51
CA GLU A 110 -19.99 9.26 17.62
C GLU A 110 -19.53 9.32 16.16
N ALA A 111 -18.86 10.39 15.74
CA ALA A 111 -18.26 10.52 14.42
C ALA A 111 -17.20 9.43 14.15
N ASP A 112 -16.35 9.10 15.15
CA ASP A 112 -15.38 8.01 15.02
C ASP A 112 -16.07 6.66 14.86
N ARG A 113 -17.13 6.39 15.59
CA ARG A 113 -17.93 5.16 15.45
C ARG A 113 -18.52 5.04 14.05
N ALA A 114 -19.00 6.13 13.48
CA ALA A 114 -19.50 6.15 12.10
C ALA A 114 -18.40 5.81 11.08
N HIS A 115 -17.14 6.22 11.30
CA HIS A 115 -16.01 5.80 10.46
C HIS A 115 -15.73 4.30 10.61
N VAL A 116 -15.83 3.76 11.82
CA VAL A 116 -15.64 2.32 12.10
C VAL A 116 -16.69 1.49 11.36
N GLU A 117 -17.98 1.85 11.49
CA GLU A 117 -19.05 1.13 10.79
C GLU A 117 -18.85 1.15 9.28
N ARG A 118 -18.57 2.33 8.69
CA ARG A 118 -18.30 2.43 7.26
C ARG A 118 -17.14 1.54 6.81
N ALA A 119 -16.03 1.51 7.56
CA ALA A 119 -14.89 0.69 7.21
C ALA A 119 -15.20 -0.81 7.27
N ILE A 120 -15.97 -1.25 8.29
CA ILE A 120 -16.44 -2.63 8.45
C ILE A 120 -17.34 -3.03 7.27
N ASP A 121 -18.29 -2.17 6.91
CA ASP A 121 -19.26 -2.44 5.84
C ASP A 121 -18.57 -2.48 4.47
N HIS A 122 -17.69 -1.54 4.19
CA HIS A 122 -16.95 -1.48 2.92
C HIS A 122 -16.12 -2.73 2.65
N LEU A 123 -15.56 -3.35 3.71
CA LEU A 123 -14.78 -4.58 3.58
C LEU A 123 -15.64 -5.86 3.74
N GLY A 124 -16.97 -5.73 3.88
CA GLY A 124 -17.88 -6.86 4.03
C GLY A 124 -17.62 -7.65 5.31
N LEU A 125 -17.33 -6.96 6.41
CA LEU A 125 -16.98 -7.55 7.70
C LEU A 125 -18.12 -7.48 8.74
N GLY A 126 -19.31 -6.96 8.38
CA GLY A 126 -20.42 -6.76 9.32
C GLY A 126 -20.76 -8.01 10.13
N GLY A 127 -20.95 -9.16 9.47
CA GLY A 127 -21.23 -10.44 10.13
C GLY A 127 -20.06 -11.04 10.94
N LEU A 128 -18.86 -10.41 10.88
CA LEU A 128 -17.65 -10.84 11.57
C LEU A 128 -17.17 -9.85 12.62
N SER A 129 -17.85 -8.70 12.76
CA SER A 129 -17.38 -7.57 13.59
C SER A 129 -17.10 -7.93 15.04
N GLY A 130 -17.90 -8.83 15.63
CA GLY A 130 -17.72 -9.34 16.99
C GLY A 130 -16.82 -10.58 17.11
N ARG A 131 -16.32 -11.14 16.00
CA ARG A 131 -15.42 -12.30 16.08
C ARG A 131 -14.00 -11.88 16.43
N PHE A 132 -13.30 -12.73 17.15
CA PHE A 132 -11.90 -12.53 17.46
C PHE A 132 -11.02 -12.80 16.23
N LEU A 133 -9.87 -12.09 16.13
CA LEU A 133 -8.95 -12.20 14.99
C LEU A 133 -8.37 -13.60 14.80
N ASP A 134 -8.21 -14.35 15.86
CA ASP A 134 -7.74 -15.74 15.86
C ASP A 134 -8.77 -16.74 15.31
N GLN A 135 -10.03 -16.33 15.21
CA GLN A 135 -11.14 -17.13 14.64
C GLN A 135 -11.37 -16.87 13.15
N LEU A 136 -10.59 -15.98 12.55
CA LEU A 136 -10.75 -15.59 11.16
C LEU A 136 -9.84 -16.41 10.23
N SER A 137 -10.31 -16.65 9.00
CA SER A 137 -9.41 -17.09 7.93
C SER A 137 -8.36 -16.03 7.62
N GLY A 138 -7.23 -16.41 7.00
CA GLY A 138 -6.18 -15.45 6.60
C GLY A 138 -6.73 -14.27 5.79
N GLY A 139 -7.61 -14.54 4.82
CA GLY A 139 -8.22 -13.50 4.00
C GLY A 139 -9.22 -12.61 4.76
N GLN A 140 -9.97 -13.15 5.71
CA GLN A 140 -10.84 -12.36 6.59
C GLN A 140 -10.02 -11.46 7.51
N ARG A 141 -8.94 -11.99 8.07
CA ARG A 141 -8.00 -11.26 8.91
C ARG A 141 -7.33 -10.13 8.12
N GLN A 142 -6.85 -10.41 6.91
CA GLN A 142 -6.26 -9.39 6.04
C GLN A 142 -7.23 -8.24 5.76
N ARG A 143 -8.49 -8.54 5.43
CA ARG A 143 -9.53 -7.51 5.23
C ARG A 143 -9.78 -6.68 6.50
N ALA A 144 -9.73 -7.28 7.69
CA ALA A 144 -9.88 -6.55 8.94
C ALA A 144 -8.73 -5.55 9.17
N PHE A 145 -7.49 -5.92 8.87
CA PHE A 145 -6.36 -4.98 8.92
C PHE A 145 -6.48 -3.84 7.89
N VAL A 146 -6.93 -4.15 6.67
CA VAL A 146 -7.19 -3.11 5.66
C VAL A 146 -8.31 -2.18 6.14
N ALA A 147 -9.38 -2.72 6.76
CA ALA A 147 -10.45 -1.90 7.34
C ALA A 147 -9.93 -0.94 8.43
N MET A 148 -9.03 -1.40 9.30
CA MET A 148 -8.37 -0.55 10.30
C MET A 148 -7.65 0.63 9.65
N VAL A 149 -6.86 0.36 8.61
CA VAL A 149 -6.07 1.40 7.91
C VAL A 149 -6.99 2.39 7.19
N LEU A 150 -8.04 1.91 6.54
CA LEU A 150 -9.03 2.77 5.86
C LEU A 150 -9.88 3.58 6.85
N CYS A 151 -10.18 3.02 8.04
CA CYS A 151 -10.89 3.70 9.11
C CYS A 151 -10.15 4.94 9.61
N GLN A 152 -8.82 4.99 9.46
CA GLN A 152 -8.01 6.16 9.79
C GLN A 152 -8.37 7.38 8.94
N ASP A 153 -8.94 7.20 7.74
CA ASP A 153 -9.46 8.23 6.84
C ASP A 153 -8.41 9.29 6.44
N THR A 154 -7.22 8.84 6.14
CA THR A 154 -6.12 9.69 5.67
C THR A 154 -6.18 9.95 4.16
N ASP A 155 -5.50 11.01 3.70
CA ASP A 155 -5.40 11.33 2.26
C ASP A 155 -4.50 10.32 1.51
N TYR A 156 -3.50 9.76 2.21
CA TYR A 156 -2.56 8.77 1.68
C TYR A 156 -2.67 7.47 2.45
N VAL A 157 -2.92 6.38 1.73
CA VAL A 157 -3.03 5.02 2.27
C VAL A 157 -1.93 4.16 1.65
N LEU A 158 -1.01 3.68 2.45
CA LEU A 158 0.07 2.81 2.02
C LEU A 158 -0.23 1.37 2.43
N LEU A 159 -0.14 0.43 1.47
CA LEU A 159 -0.43 -0.98 1.71
C LEU A 159 0.75 -1.84 1.22
N ASP A 160 1.42 -2.50 2.16
CA ASP A 160 2.54 -3.39 1.85
C ASP A 160 2.01 -4.81 1.64
N GLU A 161 2.00 -5.27 0.39
CA GLU A 161 1.56 -6.60 -0.03
C GLU A 161 0.15 -6.98 0.49
N PRO A 162 -0.88 -6.14 0.25
CA PRO A 162 -2.21 -6.36 0.84
C PRO A 162 -2.94 -7.60 0.29
N LEU A 163 -2.45 -8.19 -0.81
CA LEU A 163 -3.05 -9.36 -1.45
C LEU A 163 -2.49 -10.69 -0.95
N ASN A 164 -1.47 -10.66 -0.09
CA ASN A 164 -0.88 -11.88 0.46
C ASN A 164 -1.92 -12.68 1.26
N ASN A 165 -1.85 -14.01 1.14
CA ASN A 165 -2.78 -14.94 1.77
C ASN A 165 -4.26 -14.82 1.31
N LEU A 166 -4.53 -14.11 0.20
CA LEU A 166 -5.83 -14.06 -0.43
C LEU A 166 -5.89 -15.02 -1.62
N ASP A 167 -6.99 -15.76 -1.74
CA ASP A 167 -7.30 -16.43 -2.99
C ASP A 167 -7.67 -15.42 -4.09
N MET A 168 -7.73 -15.89 -5.33
CA MET A 168 -7.99 -15.04 -6.51
C MET A 168 -9.27 -14.22 -6.36
N ARG A 169 -10.36 -14.82 -5.86
CA ARG A 169 -11.64 -14.12 -5.68
C ARG A 169 -11.51 -12.97 -4.69
N HIS A 170 -10.86 -13.22 -3.57
CA HIS A 170 -10.66 -12.21 -2.53
C HIS A 170 -9.66 -11.13 -2.95
N ALA A 171 -8.59 -11.50 -3.68
CA ALA A 171 -7.63 -10.55 -4.23
C ALA A 171 -8.29 -9.59 -5.24
N VAL A 172 -9.08 -10.11 -6.18
CA VAL A 172 -9.85 -9.28 -7.14
C VAL A 172 -10.84 -8.38 -6.41
N SER A 173 -11.55 -8.91 -5.39
CA SER A 173 -12.48 -8.11 -4.58
C SER A 173 -11.75 -6.98 -3.86
N MET A 174 -10.59 -7.25 -3.26
CA MET A 174 -9.76 -6.26 -2.58
C MET A 174 -9.31 -5.15 -3.54
N MET A 175 -8.82 -5.50 -4.74
CA MET A 175 -8.39 -4.50 -5.71
C MET A 175 -9.54 -3.64 -6.23
N LYS A 176 -10.75 -4.20 -6.37
CA LYS A 176 -11.95 -3.42 -6.68
C LYS A 176 -12.29 -2.43 -5.56
N GLN A 177 -12.15 -2.83 -4.30
CA GLN A 177 -12.36 -1.93 -3.16
C GLN A 177 -11.29 -0.82 -3.14
N VAL A 178 -10.02 -1.16 -3.32
CA VAL A 178 -8.91 -0.19 -3.44
C VAL A 178 -9.22 0.85 -4.52
N ARG A 179 -9.65 0.39 -5.71
CA ARG A 179 -10.01 1.29 -6.81
C ARG A 179 -11.17 2.20 -6.43
N ARG A 180 -12.22 1.63 -5.85
CA ARG A 180 -13.38 2.37 -5.39
C ARG A 180 -13.01 3.47 -4.37
N PHE A 181 -12.15 3.17 -3.39
CA PHE A 181 -11.68 4.17 -2.43
C PHE A 181 -10.90 5.30 -3.10
N ALA A 182 -10.06 4.99 -4.08
CA ALA A 182 -9.34 6.01 -4.82
C ALA A 182 -10.30 6.89 -5.63
N ASP A 183 -11.28 6.29 -6.32
CA ASP A 183 -12.18 7.00 -7.23
C ASP A 183 -13.28 7.80 -6.50
N GLU A 184 -13.93 7.18 -5.50
CA GLU A 184 -15.08 7.79 -4.82
C GLU A 184 -14.67 8.77 -3.71
N LEU A 185 -13.54 8.51 -3.03
CA LEU A 185 -13.09 9.31 -1.89
C LEU A 185 -11.88 10.18 -2.21
N GLY A 186 -11.39 10.17 -3.45
CA GLY A 186 -10.22 10.96 -3.87
C GLY A 186 -8.92 10.60 -3.16
N LYS A 187 -8.83 9.39 -2.58
CA LYS A 187 -7.65 8.95 -1.83
C LYS A 187 -6.49 8.60 -2.75
N THR A 188 -5.28 8.78 -2.26
CA THR A 188 -4.06 8.26 -2.89
C THR A 188 -3.70 6.95 -2.25
N ILE A 189 -3.77 5.84 -2.99
CA ILE A 189 -3.46 4.52 -2.46
C ILE A 189 -2.18 4.00 -3.10
N VAL A 190 -1.15 3.77 -2.30
CA VAL A 190 0.14 3.25 -2.73
C VAL A 190 0.25 1.80 -2.29
N LEU A 191 0.45 0.89 -3.24
CA LEU A 191 0.48 -0.55 -3.00
C LEU A 191 1.83 -1.14 -3.40
N VAL A 192 2.41 -2.01 -2.59
CA VAL A 192 3.43 -2.95 -3.05
C VAL A 192 2.73 -4.18 -3.58
N LEU A 193 2.96 -4.54 -4.85
CA LEU A 193 2.37 -5.70 -5.50
C LEU A 193 3.43 -6.59 -6.12
N HIS A 194 3.22 -7.92 -6.01
CA HIS A 194 4.05 -8.92 -6.70
C HIS A 194 3.48 -9.27 -8.08
N ASP A 195 2.17 -9.32 -8.21
CA ASP A 195 1.51 -9.65 -9.46
C ASP A 195 1.42 -8.40 -10.36
N ILE A 196 2.12 -8.48 -11.50
CA ILE A 196 2.20 -7.39 -12.49
C ILE A 196 0.83 -7.13 -13.12
N ASN A 197 -0.01 -8.16 -13.29
CA ASN A 197 -1.33 -8.01 -13.90
C ASN A 197 -2.29 -7.23 -13.00
N PHE A 198 -2.22 -7.38 -11.67
CA PHE A 198 -2.95 -6.50 -10.77
C PHE A 198 -2.47 -5.05 -10.89
N ALA A 199 -1.15 -4.82 -10.93
CA ALA A 199 -0.61 -3.47 -11.12
C ALA A 199 -1.04 -2.87 -12.46
N SER A 200 -0.98 -3.65 -13.54
CA SER A 200 -1.41 -3.24 -14.88
C SER A 200 -2.89 -2.84 -14.94
N CYS A 201 -3.76 -3.63 -14.30
CA CYS A 201 -5.21 -3.48 -14.44
C CYS A 201 -5.84 -2.45 -13.51
N TYR A 202 -5.19 -2.13 -12.39
CA TYR A 202 -5.81 -1.33 -11.34
C TYR A 202 -5.08 -0.03 -11.02
N SER A 203 -3.85 0.19 -11.53
CA SER A 203 -3.08 1.39 -11.20
C SER A 203 -3.23 2.51 -12.23
N ASP A 204 -3.17 3.74 -11.75
CA ASP A 204 -3.01 4.94 -12.58
C ASP A 204 -1.53 5.25 -12.80
N HIS A 205 -0.69 4.88 -11.83
CA HIS A 205 0.75 5.10 -11.87
C HIS A 205 1.49 3.87 -11.32
N ILE A 206 2.63 3.54 -11.93
CA ILE A 206 3.49 2.44 -11.49
C ILE A 206 4.88 2.99 -11.22
N VAL A 207 5.47 2.53 -10.12
CA VAL A 207 6.88 2.72 -9.75
C VAL A 207 7.54 1.36 -9.81
N ALA A 208 8.52 1.19 -10.68
CA ALA A 208 9.28 -0.04 -10.82
C ALA A 208 10.65 0.12 -10.14
N MET A 209 10.95 -0.80 -9.22
CA MET A 209 12.24 -0.87 -8.53
C MET A 209 13.04 -2.09 -8.99
N ARG A 210 14.36 -1.92 -9.10
CA ARG A 210 15.31 -2.99 -9.34
C ARG A 210 16.62 -2.69 -8.61
N ASP A 211 17.21 -3.66 -7.94
CA ASP A 211 18.50 -3.58 -7.26
C ASP A 211 18.62 -2.37 -6.31
N GLY A 212 17.53 -2.07 -5.57
CA GLY A 212 17.48 -0.96 -4.64
C GLY A 212 17.32 0.41 -5.29
N ARG A 213 17.13 0.50 -6.60
CA ARG A 213 17.01 1.76 -7.35
C ARG A 213 15.64 1.91 -8.01
N LEU A 214 15.27 3.14 -8.32
CA LEU A 214 14.17 3.41 -9.23
C LEU A 214 14.60 3.02 -10.65
N ALA A 215 13.96 2.01 -11.23
CA ALA A 215 14.19 1.61 -12.60
C ALA A 215 13.37 2.47 -13.58
N MET A 216 12.07 2.59 -13.34
CA MET A 216 11.14 3.37 -14.15
C MET A 216 9.95 3.82 -13.30
N GLN A 217 9.27 4.89 -13.74
CA GLN A 217 7.95 5.28 -13.22
C GLN A 217 7.09 5.92 -14.31
N GLY A 218 5.78 5.80 -14.17
CA GLY A 218 4.81 6.37 -15.10
C GLY A 218 3.48 5.59 -15.15
N PRO A 219 2.62 5.89 -16.14
CA PRO A 219 1.36 5.16 -16.30
C PRO A 219 1.60 3.72 -16.76
N PRO A 220 0.64 2.80 -16.53
CA PRO A 220 0.75 1.40 -16.99
C PRO A 220 1.07 1.26 -18.47
N SER A 221 0.55 2.15 -19.33
CA SER A 221 0.83 2.13 -20.76
C SER A 221 2.31 2.25 -21.13
N ARG A 222 3.10 2.88 -20.25
CA ARG A 222 4.55 3.06 -20.43
C ARG A 222 5.38 1.93 -19.83
N LEU A 223 4.95 1.37 -18.71
CA LEU A 223 5.73 0.39 -17.96
C LEU A 223 5.35 -1.06 -18.30
N ILE A 224 4.11 -1.30 -18.69
CA ILE A 224 3.64 -2.63 -19.06
C ILE A 224 3.84 -2.83 -20.56
N THR A 225 5.09 -3.00 -20.92
CA THR A 225 5.56 -3.39 -22.26
C THR A 225 6.65 -4.45 -22.12
N THR A 226 6.82 -5.30 -23.13
CA THR A 226 7.83 -6.36 -23.10
C THR A 226 9.22 -5.81 -22.83
N GLU A 227 9.60 -4.68 -23.47
CA GLU A 227 10.91 -4.06 -23.31
C GLU A 227 11.13 -3.46 -21.92
N ALA A 228 10.10 -2.84 -21.33
CA ALA A 228 10.19 -2.29 -19.98
C ALA A 228 10.24 -3.39 -18.92
N LEU A 229 9.42 -4.43 -19.07
CA LEU A 229 9.39 -5.56 -18.15
C LEU A 229 10.70 -6.36 -18.20
N ALA A 230 11.30 -6.54 -19.38
CA ALA A 230 12.62 -7.17 -19.50
C ALA A 230 13.69 -6.41 -18.71
N LYS A 231 13.67 -5.06 -18.74
CA LYS A 231 14.60 -4.23 -17.96
C LYS A 231 14.36 -4.33 -16.46
N ILE A 232 13.09 -4.51 -16.02
CA ILE A 232 12.73 -4.55 -14.60
C ILE A 232 13.00 -5.94 -14.02
N TYR A 233 12.59 -7.01 -14.71
CA TYR A 233 12.58 -8.38 -14.20
C TYR A 233 13.67 -9.28 -14.74
N ASP A 234 14.45 -8.80 -15.72
CA ASP A 234 15.49 -9.60 -16.42
C ASP A 234 14.89 -10.87 -17.07
N MET A 235 13.70 -10.73 -17.61
CA MET A 235 12.92 -11.81 -18.19
C MET A 235 12.10 -11.26 -19.36
N ASP A 236 12.04 -11.99 -20.46
CA ASP A 236 11.15 -11.65 -21.57
C ASP A 236 9.70 -11.98 -21.19
N ILE A 237 8.88 -10.95 -21.07
CA ILE A 237 7.48 -11.06 -20.65
C ILE A 237 6.63 -10.47 -21.78
N PRO A 238 6.04 -11.30 -22.67
CA PRO A 238 5.08 -10.85 -23.65
C PRO A 238 3.90 -10.12 -23.01
N VAL A 239 3.45 -9.05 -23.64
CA VAL A 239 2.31 -8.27 -23.20
C VAL A 239 1.23 -8.27 -24.28
N GLU A 240 0.07 -8.77 -23.93
CA GLU A 240 -1.11 -8.81 -24.80
C GLU A 240 -2.17 -7.82 -24.36
N ILE A 241 -3.01 -7.36 -25.30
CA ILE A 241 -4.15 -6.50 -24.98
C ILE A 241 -5.42 -7.35 -25.00
N ILE A 242 -5.97 -7.59 -23.82
CA ILE A 242 -7.21 -8.37 -23.65
C ILE A 242 -8.27 -7.48 -23.00
N GLY A 243 -9.38 -7.25 -23.70
CA GLY A 243 -10.45 -6.39 -23.19
C GLY A 243 -10.00 -4.95 -22.89
N GLY A 244 -9.06 -4.41 -23.67
CA GLY A 244 -8.48 -3.07 -23.49
C GLY A 244 -7.45 -2.96 -22.36
N ARG A 245 -7.09 -4.06 -21.69
CA ARG A 245 -6.10 -4.13 -20.62
C ARG A 245 -4.83 -4.80 -21.09
N ARG A 246 -3.68 -4.33 -20.60
CA ARG A 246 -2.37 -4.95 -20.86
C ARG A 246 -2.19 -6.12 -19.90
N ILE A 247 -2.07 -7.32 -20.45
CA ILE A 247 -1.90 -8.56 -19.69
C ILE A 247 -0.52 -9.14 -19.97
N CYS A 248 0.24 -9.36 -18.91
CA CYS A 248 1.56 -9.95 -18.97
C CYS A 248 1.43 -11.48 -19.00
N VAL A 249 2.08 -12.11 -19.97
CA VAL A 249 2.08 -13.58 -20.15
C VAL A 249 3.47 -14.09 -19.76
N TYR A 250 3.60 -14.62 -18.55
CA TYR A 250 4.89 -15.09 -17.98
C TYR A 250 4.89 -16.58 -17.64
N PHE A 251 4.02 -17.36 -18.28
CA PHE A 251 3.90 -18.82 -18.13
C PHE A 251 4.36 -19.57 -19.38
N GLY A 252 5.37 -19.06 -20.07
CA GLY A 252 5.92 -19.67 -21.30
C GLY A 252 7.17 -20.47 -21.06
#